data_d551741532e90ab8559acffc72850600
#
_entry.id   d551741532e90ab8559acffc72850600
#
_cell.length_a   1.000
_cell.length_b   1.000
_cell.length_c   1.000
_cell.angle_alpha   90.00
_cell.angle_beta   90.00
_cell.angle_gamma   90.00
#
_symmetry.space_group_name_H-M   'P 1'
#
loop_
_entity.id
_entity.type
_entity.pdbx_description
1 polymer ?
#
loop_
_entity_poly.entity_id
_entity_poly.type
_entity_poly.pdbx_seq_one_letter_code
_entity_poly.pdbx_strand_id
1 'polypeptide(L)'
;MPTNEDVESLRKAFETFDTQPAFCPDGQCDAEEDVDLQDYPSYTEALYAKLIAPYSSGVYISRWDIKDIALVAGDSMAIHPRKRMFELLMKFATSKENMQAVLNALQTNMEDKVAIYEELVRNYPNSAEVFEPKIEKARKTMKLFPQIIKEYFEA
;
A
#
# COMPACT_ATOMS: atom_id res chain seq x y z
N MET A 1 26.35 -12.09 32.38
CA MET A 1 24.93 -11.71 32.60
C MET A 1 24.83 -10.19 32.64
N PRO A 2 23.91 -9.60 31.89
CA PRO A 2 23.68 -8.17 31.97
C PRO A 2 23.17 -7.79 33.37
N THR A 3 23.66 -6.71 33.91
CA THR A 3 23.21 -6.20 35.20
C THR A 3 21.84 -5.55 35.10
N ASN A 4 21.13 -5.40 36.20
CA ASN A 4 19.83 -4.69 36.22
C ASN A 4 19.94 -3.25 35.67
N GLU A 5 21.08 -2.62 35.84
CA GLU A 5 21.36 -1.28 35.31
C GLU A 5 21.46 -1.28 33.77
N ASP A 6 22.02 -2.34 33.18
CA ASP A 6 22.11 -2.47 31.73
C ASP A 6 20.72 -2.68 31.07
N VAL A 7 19.87 -3.45 31.73
CA VAL A 7 18.48 -3.69 31.25
C VAL A 7 17.64 -2.42 31.37
N GLU A 8 17.81 -1.66 32.44
CA GLU A 8 17.08 -0.40 32.65
C GLU A 8 17.54 0.70 31.69
N SER A 9 18.84 0.74 31.39
CA SER A 9 19.42 1.65 30.40
C SER A 9 18.90 1.37 29.01
N LEU A 10 18.81 0.09 28.59
CA LEU A 10 18.21 -0.35 27.34
C LEU A 10 16.72 0.00 27.27
N ARG A 11 15.99 -0.23 28.34
CA ARG A 11 14.56 0.10 28.40
C ARG A 11 14.32 1.60 28.21
N LYS A 12 15.10 2.46 28.89
CA LYS A 12 15.04 3.91 28.72
C LYS A 12 15.38 4.33 27.27
N ALA A 13 16.35 3.69 26.66
CA ALA A 13 16.70 3.96 25.26
C ALA A 13 15.55 3.63 24.31
N PHE A 14 14.85 2.51 24.52
CA PHE A 14 13.67 2.13 23.73
C PHE A 14 12.48 3.06 23.97
N GLU A 15 12.20 3.45 25.20
CA GLU A 15 11.13 4.39 25.53
C GLU A 15 11.38 5.77 24.89
N THR A 16 12.64 6.21 24.86
CA THR A 16 13.03 7.47 24.21
C THR A 16 12.93 7.36 22.68
N PHE A 17 13.22 6.20 22.11
CA PHE A 17 13.12 5.95 20.68
C PHE A 17 11.67 5.97 20.19
N ASP A 18 10.73 5.38 20.95
CA ASP A 18 9.29 5.36 20.61
C ASP A 18 8.63 6.74 20.72
N THR A 19 9.18 7.63 21.54
CA THR A 19 8.65 8.98 21.73
C THR A 19 9.31 10.04 20.85
N GLN A 20 10.42 9.70 20.18
CA GLN A 20 11.04 10.61 19.22
C GLN A 20 10.26 10.61 17.91
N PRO A 21 9.86 11.78 17.39
CA PRO A 21 9.37 11.87 16.04
C PRO A 21 10.46 11.36 15.08
N ALA A 22 10.05 10.78 13.97
CA ALA A 22 10.97 10.32 12.94
C ALA A 22 12.05 11.38 12.70
N PHE A 23 13.32 10.93 12.65
CA PHE A 23 14.48 11.83 12.59
C PHE A 23 14.31 12.89 11.50
N CYS A 24 14.22 14.12 11.92
CA CYS A 24 14.08 15.29 11.08
C CYS A 24 15.19 16.27 11.46
N PRO A 25 16.29 16.36 10.68
CA PRO A 25 17.44 17.18 11.05
C PRO A 25 17.12 18.66 11.23
N ASP A 26 16.06 19.14 10.59
CA ASP A 26 15.74 20.57 10.52
C ASP A 26 14.51 20.97 11.35
N GLY A 27 13.87 20.06 12.06
CA GLY A 27 12.68 20.34 12.88
C GLY A 27 11.46 20.84 12.10
N GLN A 28 11.47 20.71 10.77
CA GLN A 28 10.43 21.22 9.88
C GLN A 28 9.53 20.13 9.29
N CYS A 29 9.73 18.87 9.67
CA CYS A 29 8.99 17.75 9.07
C CYS A 29 7.49 17.76 9.33
N ASP A 30 7.05 18.35 10.44
CA ASP A 30 5.63 18.32 10.84
C ASP A 30 4.77 19.38 10.14
N ALA A 31 5.39 20.43 9.61
CA ALA A 31 4.67 21.58 9.07
C ALA A 31 4.30 21.45 7.58
N GLU A 32 5.02 20.61 6.82
CA GLU A 32 4.77 20.44 5.38
C GLU A 32 3.82 19.28 5.06
N GLU A 33 3.67 18.32 5.97
CA GLU A 33 2.81 17.14 5.76
C GLU A 33 1.31 17.44 5.86
N ASP A 34 0.91 18.37 6.72
CA ASP A 34 -0.51 18.67 6.97
C ASP A 34 -1.18 19.44 5.84
N VAL A 35 -0.43 20.22 5.07
CA VAL A 35 -0.98 21.08 4.01
C VAL A 35 -1.31 20.28 2.74
N ASP A 36 -0.56 19.21 2.48
CA ASP A 36 -0.74 18.37 1.30
C ASP A 36 -1.80 17.27 1.44
N LEU A 37 -2.21 16.95 2.66
CA LEU A 37 -3.15 15.86 2.95
C LEU A 37 -4.57 16.14 2.48
N GLN A 38 -4.94 17.40 2.27
CA GLN A 38 -6.31 17.80 1.95
C GLN A 38 -6.61 17.88 0.46
N ASP A 39 -5.62 17.65 -0.41
CA ASP A 39 -5.74 17.91 -1.84
C ASP A 39 -5.70 16.63 -2.70
N TYR A 40 -6.32 15.57 -2.24
CA TYR A 40 -6.45 14.34 -3.04
C TYR A 40 -7.91 14.11 -3.49
N PRO A 41 -8.12 13.36 -4.59
CA PRO A 41 -9.47 13.14 -5.13
C PRO A 41 -10.43 12.52 -4.12
N SER A 42 -11.70 12.89 -4.21
CA SER A 42 -12.75 12.42 -3.29
C SER A 42 -12.95 10.90 -3.27
N TYR A 43 -12.58 10.20 -4.36
CA TYR A 43 -12.68 8.75 -4.45
C TYR A 43 -11.53 7.99 -3.75
N THR A 44 -10.54 8.69 -3.22
CA THR A 44 -9.32 8.07 -2.66
C THR A 44 -9.63 7.09 -1.53
N GLU A 45 -10.46 7.49 -0.57
CA GLU A 45 -10.84 6.61 0.55
C GLU A 45 -11.59 5.36 0.10
N ALA A 46 -12.52 5.51 -0.84
CA ALA A 46 -13.29 4.39 -1.37
C ALA A 46 -12.39 3.39 -2.12
N LEU A 47 -11.47 3.89 -2.94
CA LEU A 47 -10.52 3.05 -3.67
C LEU A 47 -9.48 2.41 -2.74
N TYR A 48 -9.02 3.11 -1.71
CA TYR A 48 -8.15 2.53 -0.71
C TYR A 48 -8.79 1.30 -0.05
N ALA A 49 -10.04 1.43 0.38
CA ALA A 49 -10.77 0.33 0.99
C ALA A 49 -10.98 -0.86 0.05
N LYS A 50 -11.17 -0.61 -1.24
CA LYS A 50 -11.40 -1.67 -2.24
C LYS A 50 -10.11 -2.34 -2.72
N LEU A 51 -9.04 -1.57 -2.94
CA LEU A 51 -7.84 -2.02 -3.64
C LEU A 51 -6.69 -2.38 -2.71
N ILE A 52 -6.56 -1.69 -1.60
CA ILE A 52 -5.35 -1.76 -0.76
C ILE A 52 -5.62 -2.46 0.59
N ALA A 53 -6.82 -2.37 1.12
CA ALA A 53 -7.17 -3.07 2.36
C ALA A 53 -7.03 -4.60 2.17
N PRO A 54 -6.18 -5.30 2.94
CA PRO A 54 -5.83 -6.71 2.66
C PRO A 54 -7.03 -7.65 2.69
N TYR A 55 -8.01 -7.40 3.54
CA TYR A 55 -9.19 -8.24 3.65
C TYR A 55 -10.11 -8.14 2.42
N SER A 56 -10.03 -7.04 1.67
CA SER A 56 -10.82 -6.81 0.45
C SER A 56 -10.08 -7.21 -0.81
N SER A 57 -8.80 -6.85 -0.90
CA SER A 57 -7.99 -7.08 -2.10
C SER A 57 -7.54 -8.53 -2.28
N GLY A 58 -7.50 -9.31 -1.20
CA GLY A 58 -7.03 -10.69 -1.21
C GLY A 58 -5.51 -10.85 -1.13
N VAL A 59 -4.73 -9.85 -1.52
CA VAL A 59 -3.28 -9.82 -1.44
C VAL A 59 -2.81 -8.59 -0.67
N TYR A 60 -1.66 -8.72 -0.01
CA TYR A 60 -1.06 -7.59 0.70
C TYR A 60 -0.25 -6.73 -0.25
N ILE A 61 -0.63 -5.47 -0.36
CA ILE A 61 0.11 -4.45 -1.12
C ILE A 61 0.94 -3.66 -0.13
N SER A 62 2.26 -3.87 -0.16
CA SER A 62 3.20 -3.19 0.74
C SER A 62 3.52 -1.77 0.25
N ARG A 63 4.22 -1.01 1.09
CA ARG A 63 4.74 0.31 0.71
C ARG A 63 5.69 0.23 -0.50
N TRP A 64 6.51 -0.80 -0.54
CA TRP A 64 7.41 -1.06 -1.67
C TRP A 64 6.64 -1.38 -2.94
N ASP A 65 5.58 -2.16 -2.84
CA ASP A 65 4.69 -2.43 -3.98
C ASP A 65 4.07 -1.15 -4.51
N ILE A 66 3.58 -0.27 -3.65
CA ILE A 66 3.00 1.02 -4.07
C ILE A 66 4.04 1.89 -4.76
N LYS A 67 5.27 1.92 -4.25
CA LYS A 67 6.37 2.63 -4.88
C LYS A 67 6.67 2.11 -6.28
N ASP A 68 6.72 0.79 -6.44
CA ASP A 68 6.97 0.15 -7.74
C ASP A 68 5.81 0.39 -8.71
N ILE A 69 4.58 0.32 -8.23
CA ILE A 69 3.38 0.64 -9.03
C ILE A 69 3.44 2.09 -9.53
N ALA A 70 3.77 3.02 -8.65
CA ALA A 70 3.92 4.42 -9.03
C ALA A 70 5.01 4.60 -10.08
N LEU A 71 6.16 3.98 -9.91
CA LEU A 71 7.27 4.06 -10.84
C LEU A 71 6.89 3.52 -12.23
N VAL A 72 6.24 2.37 -12.29
CA VAL A 72 5.76 1.76 -13.55
C VAL A 72 4.72 2.65 -14.22
N ALA A 73 3.85 3.29 -13.44
CA ALA A 73 2.82 4.20 -13.96
C ALA A 73 3.38 5.55 -14.44
N GLY A 74 4.63 5.88 -14.09
CA GLY A 74 5.29 7.11 -14.51
C GLY A 74 5.42 8.18 -13.43
N ASP A 75 5.20 7.81 -12.16
CA ASP A 75 5.38 8.69 -11.01
C ASP A 75 6.57 8.24 -10.16
N SER A 76 7.08 9.12 -9.34
CA SER A 76 8.17 8.85 -8.41
C SER A 76 7.78 9.35 -7.03
N MET A 77 7.87 8.47 -6.02
CA MET A 77 7.58 8.84 -4.65
C MET A 77 8.57 8.25 -3.66
N ALA A 78 8.77 8.95 -2.54
CA ALA A 78 9.51 8.45 -1.40
C ALA A 78 8.67 7.44 -0.60
N ILE A 79 9.33 6.72 0.31
CA ILE A 79 8.62 5.80 1.21
C ILE A 79 7.95 6.58 2.33
N HIS A 80 6.65 6.38 2.47
CA HIS A 80 5.78 6.92 3.51
C HIS A 80 4.92 5.79 4.08
N PRO A 81 4.08 6.03 5.09
CA PRO A 81 3.03 5.08 5.48
C PRO A 81 2.12 4.72 4.29
N ARG A 82 1.62 3.49 4.27
CA ARG A 82 0.85 2.95 3.13
C ARG A 82 -0.30 3.86 2.67
N LYS A 83 -1.09 4.35 3.61
CA LYS A 83 -2.22 5.22 3.31
C LYS A 83 -1.77 6.52 2.64
N ARG A 84 -0.72 7.12 3.16
CA ARG A 84 -0.12 8.34 2.58
C ARG A 84 0.39 8.10 1.16
N MET A 85 1.07 6.99 0.94
CA MET A 85 1.57 6.64 -0.39
C MET A 85 0.42 6.44 -1.38
N PHE A 86 -0.67 5.81 -0.94
CA PHE A 86 -1.85 5.64 -1.78
C PHE A 86 -2.52 6.98 -2.10
N GLU A 87 -2.62 7.88 -1.14
CA GLU A 87 -3.11 9.25 -1.35
C GLU A 87 -2.27 10.01 -2.40
N LEU A 88 -0.95 9.91 -2.30
CA LEU A 88 -0.02 10.49 -3.29
C LEU A 88 -0.18 9.85 -4.66
N LEU A 89 -0.38 8.55 -4.72
CA LEU A 89 -0.66 7.83 -5.97
C LEU A 89 -1.97 8.33 -6.62
N MET A 90 -3.00 8.57 -5.82
CA MET A 90 -4.27 9.09 -6.33
C MET A 90 -4.17 10.55 -6.79
N LYS A 91 -3.32 11.36 -6.18
CA LYS A 91 -2.99 12.69 -6.69
C LYS A 91 -2.40 12.65 -8.11
N PHE A 92 -1.56 11.68 -8.37
CA PHE A 92 -1.02 11.43 -9.71
C PHE A 92 -2.10 10.92 -10.67
N ALA A 93 -2.98 10.05 -10.21
CA ALA A 93 -3.99 9.35 -11.01
C ALA A 93 -5.28 10.17 -11.21
N THR A 94 -5.16 11.44 -11.54
CA THR A 94 -6.30 12.35 -11.75
C THR A 94 -6.82 12.37 -13.18
N SER A 95 -6.07 11.85 -14.14
CA SER A 95 -6.52 11.66 -15.52
C SER A 95 -6.86 10.19 -15.79
N LYS A 96 -7.67 9.95 -16.81
CA LYS A 96 -8.01 8.59 -17.25
C LYS A 96 -6.75 7.79 -17.59
N GLU A 97 -5.82 8.41 -18.32
CA GLU A 97 -4.57 7.79 -18.75
C GLU A 97 -3.70 7.40 -17.55
N ASN A 98 -3.54 8.30 -16.59
CA ASN A 98 -2.75 8.04 -15.40
C ASN A 98 -3.40 6.97 -14.51
N MET A 99 -4.71 7.04 -14.31
CA MET A 99 -5.43 6.01 -13.56
C MET A 99 -5.32 4.65 -14.23
N GLN A 100 -5.46 4.59 -15.55
CA GLN A 100 -5.29 3.34 -16.31
C GLN A 100 -3.88 2.77 -16.13
N ALA A 101 -2.85 3.62 -16.18
CA ALA A 101 -1.47 3.21 -15.95
C ALA A 101 -1.26 2.65 -14.54
N VAL A 102 -1.83 3.29 -13.53
CA VAL A 102 -1.79 2.82 -12.14
C VAL A 102 -2.51 1.47 -11.99
N LEU A 103 -3.71 1.33 -12.54
CA LEU A 103 -4.46 0.08 -12.46
C LEU A 103 -3.78 -1.06 -13.21
N ASN A 104 -3.16 -0.79 -14.35
CA ASN A 104 -2.38 -1.79 -15.09
C ASN A 104 -1.17 -2.27 -14.28
N ALA A 105 -0.44 -1.35 -13.64
CA ALA A 105 0.69 -1.69 -12.78
C ALA A 105 0.25 -2.48 -11.54
N LEU A 106 -0.86 -2.08 -10.92
CA LEU A 106 -1.45 -2.80 -9.79
C LEU A 106 -1.89 -4.20 -10.20
N GLN A 107 -2.53 -4.35 -11.35
CA GLN A 107 -2.94 -5.66 -11.87
C GLN A 107 -1.76 -6.60 -12.05
N THR A 108 -0.68 -6.15 -12.65
CA THR A 108 0.55 -6.94 -12.80
C THR A 108 1.10 -7.39 -11.45
N ASN A 109 1.16 -6.49 -10.48
CA ASN A 109 1.61 -6.80 -9.12
C ASN A 109 0.72 -7.86 -8.46
N MET A 110 -0.59 -7.73 -8.58
CA MET A 110 -1.56 -8.68 -8.00
C MET A 110 -1.49 -10.04 -8.70
N GLU A 111 -1.35 -10.08 -10.02
CA GLU A 111 -1.22 -11.32 -10.80
C GLU A 111 0.05 -12.09 -10.40
N ASP A 112 1.16 -11.40 -10.18
CA ASP A 112 2.41 -12.01 -9.72
C ASP A 112 2.22 -12.65 -8.33
N LYS A 113 1.53 -11.98 -7.42
CA LYS A 113 1.23 -12.52 -6.09
C LYS A 113 0.26 -13.69 -6.13
N VAL A 114 -0.75 -13.63 -6.98
CA VAL A 114 -1.68 -14.75 -7.20
C VAL A 114 -0.93 -15.96 -7.73
N ALA A 115 -0.01 -15.78 -8.67
CA ALA A 115 0.82 -16.86 -9.21
C ALA A 115 1.66 -17.54 -8.11
N ILE A 116 2.21 -16.76 -7.17
CA ILE A 116 2.92 -17.31 -6.00
C ILE A 116 1.98 -18.14 -5.11
N TYR A 117 0.79 -17.64 -4.84
CA TYR A 117 -0.20 -18.38 -4.04
C TYR A 117 -0.65 -19.67 -4.71
N GLU A 118 -0.86 -19.65 -6.02
CA GLU A 118 -1.20 -20.83 -6.80
C GLU A 118 -0.09 -21.88 -6.78
N GLU A 119 1.16 -21.46 -6.85
CA GLU A 119 2.32 -22.35 -6.71
C GLU A 119 2.39 -22.97 -5.32
N LEU A 120 2.14 -22.18 -4.27
CA LEU A 120 2.08 -22.68 -2.89
C LEU A 120 0.99 -23.75 -2.71
N VAL A 121 -0.19 -23.53 -3.29
CA VAL A 121 -1.28 -24.51 -3.25
C VAL A 121 -0.91 -25.80 -3.99
N ARG A 122 -0.24 -25.71 -5.13
CA ARG A 122 0.23 -26.90 -5.88
C ARG A 122 1.25 -27.71 -5.11
N ASN A 123 2.22 -27.04 -4.48
CA ASN A 123 3.29 -27.68 -3.74
C ASN A 123 2.85 -28.15 -2.34
N TYR A 124 1.89 -27.46 -1.75
CA TYR A 124 1.38 -27.73 -0.41
C TYR A 124 -0.15 -27.73 -0.42
N PRO A 125 -0.79 -28.83 -0.88
CA PRO A 125 -2.26 -28.87 -1.06
C PRO A 125 -3.08 -28.51 0.17
N ASN A 126 -2.57 -28.77 1.38
CA ASN A 126 -3.24 -28.38 2.63
C ASN A 126 -3.33 -26.87 2.84
N SER A 127 -2.54 -26.08 2.10
CA SER A 127 -2.60 -24.62 2.16
C SER A 127 -3.75 -24.02 1.36
N ALA A 128 -4.47 -24.83 0.59
CA ALA A 128 -5.58 -24.37 -0.27
C ALA A 128 -6.67 -23.65 0.53
N GLU A 129 -7.01 -24.12 1.72
CA GLU A 129 -7.99 -23.46 2.61
C GLU A 129 -7.62 -22.00 2.91
N VAL A 130 -6.32 -21.70 3.01
CA VAL A 130 -5.83 -20.35 3.31
C VAL A 130 -5.73 -19.49 2.05
N PHE A 131 -5.17 -20.05 0.98
CA PHE A 131 -4.81 -19.25 -0.21
C PHE A 131 -5.90 -19.16 -1.27
N GLU A 132 -6.73 -20.18 -1.46
CA GLU A 132 -7.81 -20.12 -2.46
C GLU A 132 -8.80 -18.98 -2.24
N PRO A 133 -9.27 -18.69 -1.01
CA PRO A 133 -10.11 -17.51 -0.78
C PRO A 133 -9.42 -16.19 -1.09
N LYS A 134 -8.12 -16.09 -0.85
CA LYS A 134 -7.31 -14.90 -1.17
C LYS A 134 -7.16 -14.72 -2.68
N ILE A 135 -6.90 -15.79 -3.40
CA ILE A 135 -6.82 -15.80 -4.87
C ILE A 135 -8.15 -15.34 -5.47
N GLU A 136 -9.26 -15.86 -4.97
CA GLU A 136 -10.60 -15.49 -5.44
C GLU A 136 -10.88 -14.00 -5.21
N LYS A 137 -10.56 -13.48 -4.03
CA LYS A 137 -10.71 -12.06 -3.70
C LYS A 137 -9.85 -11.17 -4.60
N ALA A 138 -8.60 -11.58 -4.86
CA ALA A 138 -7.70 -10.83 -5.74
C ALA A 138 -8.26 -10.77 -7.18
N ARG A 139 -8.77 -11.87 -7.69
CA ARG A 139 -9.40 -11.92 -9.02
C ARG A 139 -10.65 -11.05 -9.09
N LYS A 140 -11.49 -11.06 -8.07
CA LYS A 140 -12.66 -10.17 -7.99
C LYS A 140 -12.26 -8.70 -7.95
N THR A 141 -11.20 -8.37 -7.21
CA THR A 141 -10.68 -7.00 -7.14
C THR A 141 -10.19 -6.53 -8.51
N MET A 142 -9.43 -7.35 -9.22
CA MET A 142 -8.95 -7.02 -10.57
C MET A 142 -10.10 -6.78 -11.57
N LYS A 143 -11.20 -7.50 -11.43
CA LYS A 143 -12.40 -7.29 -12.27
C LYS A 143 -13.08 -5.93 -12.05
N LEU A 144 -12.80 -5.26 -10.94
CA LEU A 144 -13.33 -3.92 -10.67
C LEU A 144 -12.59 -2.82 -11.46
N PHE A 145 -11.40 -3.08 -11.95
CA PHE A 145 -10.56 -2.04 -12.56
C PHE A 145 -11.21 -1.36 -13.77
N PRO A 146 -11.80 -2.07 -14.73
CA PRO A 146 -12.53 -1.41 -15.81
C PRO A 146 -13.74 -0.61 -15.33
N GLN A 147 -14.40 -1.06 -14.27
CA GLN A 147 -15.54 -0.35 -13.68
C GLN A 147 -15.09 0.96 -13.00
N ILE A 148 -13.93 0.98 -12.37
CA ILE A 148 -13.35 2.19 -11.78
C ILE A 148 -13.12 3.25 -12.85
N ILE A 149 -12.53 2.87 -13.96
CA ILE A 149 -12.33 3.78 -15.10
C ILE A 149 -13.66 4.34 -15.60
N LYS A 150 -14.63 3.47 -15.79
CA LYS A 150 -15.97 3.86 -16.27
C LYS A 150 -16.70 4.79 -15.29
N GLU A 151 -16.64 4.47 -14.00
CA GLU A 151 -17.36 5.21 -12.96
C GLU A 151 -16.79 6.62 -12.75
N TYR A 152 -15.48 6.77 -12.69
CA TYR A 152 -14.83 8.01 -12.30
C TYR A 152 -14.29 8.86 -13.46
N PHE A 153 -14.10 8.28 -14.65
CA PHE A 153 -13.45 8.96 -15.77
C PHE A 153 -14.24 8.94 -17.09
N GLU A 154 -15.31 8.18 -17.18
CA GLU A 154 -16.15 8.07 -18.39
C GLU A 154 -17.61 8.46 -18.17
N ALA A 155 -17.93 8.91 -16.96
CA ALA A 155 -19.29 9.34 -16.63
C ALA A 155 -19.63 10.70 -17.23
#